data_78ca5fbae4accac22ad4aa8653fc3914
#
_entry.id   78ca5fbae4accac22ad4aa8653fc3914
#
_cell.length_a   1.000
_cell.length_b   1.000
_cell.length_c   1.000
_cell.angle_alpha   90.00
_cell.angle_beta   90.00
_cell.angle_gamma   90.00
#
_symmetry.space_group_name_H-M   'P 1'
#
loop_
_entity.id
_entity.type
_entity.pdbx_description
1 polymer ?
#
loop_
_entity_poly.entity_id
_entity_poly.type
_entity_poly.pdbx_seq_one_letter_code
_entity_poly.pdbx_strand_id
1 'polypeptide(L)'
;RTWRSSPLPKPSVDGPQSAIVTGPAGEEIFCDEHGRVRVRFHWDRYCPGNEDSSCWIRVSQAWAGAGFGNLAIPRVGQEVIVDFLNGDPDQPIIMGRTYHQDNRSPGSLPGTKTQMTIRSKTYKGGGFNELRFEDATGQEQVYIHAQKNMDTEVLNNRTTDVKVDHTETIGNNQKITVGLGQTVTVGKENAGGHDQSITVAHDRSITVRNDQTLKVKNDRMVSISHDDGLYVANDRKVTVEGKQEHTTTGDHISLVKGSHSLEVKGDLARKVSGALGIKVEDDIVLESSSRISLKVGGSFVVIHPGGVDIMGPKINLNSGGSPGDAIQSILPDLPNNAFGAYFRIIDSITGNENMNFAWQVSSATRVIKGTTDTALTQVLQTDKEESVNLDYIYQTKAGIR
;
A
#
# COMPACT_ATOMS: atom_id res chain seq x y z
N ARG A 1 -90.45 -15.65 14.33
CA ARG A 1 -89.50 -14.93 13.46
C ARG A 1 -88.95 -13.76 14.25
N THR A 2 -87.66 -13.78 14.56
CA THR A 2 -86.94 -12.67 15.20
C THR A 2 -86.81 -11.53 14.14
N TRP A 3 -87.37 -10.41 14.46
CA TRP A 3 -87.18 -9.21 13.62
C TRP A 3 -85.70 -8.73 13.72
N ARG A 4 -85.10 -8.44 12.59
CA ARG A 4 -83.77 -7.80 12.50
C ARG A 4 -83.93 -6.54 11.71
N SER A 5 -83.43 -5.43 12.20
CA SER A 5 -83.38 -4.19 11.43
C SER A 5 -82.50 -4.40 10.19
N SER A 6 -82.81 -3.68 9.13
CA SER A 6 -81.98 -3.60 7.94
C SER A 6 -80.61 -3.09 8.36
N PRO A 7 -79.51 -3.77 7.97
CA PRO A 7 -78.16 -3.26 8.27
C PRO A 7 -78.02 -1.85 7.60
N LEU A 8 -77.49 -0.92 8.37
CA LEU A 8 -77.08 0.38 7.81
C LEU A 8 -75.88 0.15 6.88
N PRO A 9 -75.83 0.88 5.74
CA PRO A 9 -74.67 0.82 4.87
C PRO A 9 -73.41 1.23 5.67
N LYS A 10 -72.32 0.46 5.51
CA LYS A 10 -71.04 0.82 6.14
C LYS A 10 -70.52 2.15 5.57
N PRO A 11 -70.00 3.08 6.39
CA PRO A 11 -69.37 4.28 5.89
C PRO A 11 -68.31 3.94 4.84
N SER A 12 -68.27 4.70 3.77
CA SER A 12 -67.32 4.51 2.67
C SER A 12 -66.51 5.80 2.45
N VAL A 13 -65.24 5.63 2.12
CA VAL A 13 -64.31 6.72 1.74
C VAL A 13 -64.16 6.68 0.22
N ASP A 14 -64.48 7.76 -0.43
CA ASP A 14 -64.40 7.93 -1.89
C ASP A 14 -63.00 8.43 -2.28
N GLY A 15 -62.09 7.50 -2.60
CA GLY A 15 -60.76 7.79 -3.11
C GLY A 15 -59.70 8.12 -2.05
N PRO A 16 -58.43 8.32 -2.50
CA PRO A 16 -57.30 8.56 -1.63
C PRO A 16 -57.34 9.96 -0.99
N GLN A 17 -56.69 10.07 0.19
CA GLN A 17 -56.58 11.30 0.95
C GLN A 17 -55.12 11.55 1.30
N SER A 18 -54.70 12.81 1.47
CA SER A 18 -53.40 13.13 2.01
C SER A 18 -53.42 13.22 3.52
N ALA A 19 -52.30 12.85 4.11
CA ALA A 19 -52.09 12.91 5.56
C ALA A 19 -50.59 13.18 5.87
N ILE A 20 -50.33 13.67 7.07
CA ILE A 20 -48.96 13.95 7.55
C ILE A 20 -48.53 12.85 8.50
N VAL A 21 -47.34 12.30 8.30
CA VAL A 21 -46.75 11.31 9.19
C VAL A 21 -46.43 11.93 10.55
N THR A 22 -46.79 11.23 11.63
CA THR A 22 -46.64 11.70 13.00
C THR A 22 -45.77 10.75 13.83
N GLY A 23 -45.30 11.22 14.98
CA GLY A 23 -44.53 10.47 15.94
C GLY A 23 -44.23 11.26 17.20
N PRO A 24 -43.48 10.70 18.14
CA PRO A 24 -43.06 11.37 19.35
C PRO A 24 -42.27 12.65 19.06
N ALA A 25 -42.32 13.58 19.98
CA ALA A 25 -41.63 14.86 19.88
C ALA A 25 -40.10 14.64 19.74
N GLY A 26 -39.49 15.27 18.73
CA GLY A 26 -38.06 15.15 18.44
C GLY A 26 -37.64 13.88 17.70
N GLU A 27 -38.59 13.01 17.31
CA GLU A 27 -38.31 11.89 16.43
C GLU A 27 -38.48 12.26 14.94
N GLU A 28 -37.53 11.80 14.10
CA GLU A 28 -37.61 11.96 12.64
C GLU A 28 -38.18 10.73 11.95
N ILE A 29 -38.08 9.55 12.55
CA ILE A 29 -38.57 8.28 12.01
C ILE A 29 -39.27 7.54 13.14
N PHE A 30 -40.58 7.26 12.96
CA PHE A 30 -41.38 6.51 13.90
C PHE A 30 -42.18 5.43 13.18
N CYS A 31 -41.76 4.17 13.39
CA CYS A 31 -42.42 3.02 12.79
C CYS A 31 -42.41 1.84 13.78
N ASP A 32 -43.26 0.85 13.49
CA ASP A 32 -43.22 -0.42 14.20
C ASP A 32 -42.34 -1.48 13.51
N GLU A 33 -42.35 -2.70 14.02
CA GLU A 33 -41.59 -3.86 13.52
C GLU A 33 -41.96 -4.28 12.08
N HIS A 34 -43.12 -3.84 11.58
CA HIS A 34 -43.61 -4.09 10.23
C HIS A 34 -43.36 -2.92 9.29
N GLY A 35 -42.71 -1.85 9.71
CA GLY A 35 -42.46 -0.65 8.94
C GLY A 35 -43.75 0.20 8.70
N ARG A 36 -44.79 0.01 9.54
CA ARG A 36 -46.01 0.81 9.53
C ARG A 36 -45.75 2.13 10.20
N VAL A 37 -46.48 3.17 9.80
CA VAL A 37 -46.36 4.52 10.39
C VAL A 37 -47.74 5.01 10.87
N ARG A 38 -47.76 6.05 11.64
CA ARG A 38 -48.98 6.76 12.07
C ARG A 38 -49.07 8.10 11.37
N VAL A 39 -50.26 8.54 11.13
CA VAL A 39 -50.54 9.78 10.37
C VAL A 39 -51.62 10.60 11.02
N ARG A 40 -51.59 11.90 10.70
CA ARG A 40 -52.69 12.83 10.97
C ARG A 40 -53.31 13.25 9.65
N PHE A 41 -54.64 13.02 9.51
CA PHE A 41 -55.44 13.55 8.37
C PHE A 41 -55.70 15.03 8.56
N HIS A 42 -55.79 15.79 7.47
CA HIS A 42 -56.02 17.23 7.49
C HIS A 42 -57.37 17.63 8.09
N TRP A 43 -58.38 16.78 7.96
CA TRP A 43 -59.73 16.98 8.47
C TRP A 43 -59.86 16.63 9.96
N ASP A 44 -58.91 15.87 10.55
CA ASP A 44 -59.00 15.44 11.94
C ASP A 44 -58.60 16.56 12.91
N ARG A 45 -59.64 17.19 13.46
CA ARG A 45 -59.52 18.31 14.38
C ARG A 45 -59.11 17.90 15.81
N TYR A 46 -59.32 16.64 16.13
CA TYR A 46 -59.10 16.13 17.48
C TYR A 46 -57.80 15.36 17.60
N CYS A 47 -57.16 15.10 16.50
CA CYS A 47 -55.87 14.39 16.45
C CYS A 47 -54.75 15.14 17.21
N PRO A 48 -54.08 14.53 18.16
CA PRO A 48 -53.00 15.18 18.94
C PRO A 48 -51.77 15.53 18.10
N GLY A 49 -51.59 14.93 16.95
CA GLY A 49 -50.46 15.19 16.08
C GLY A 49 -49.14 14.58 16.57
N ASN A 50 -49.19 13.57 17.43
CA ASN A 50 -48.09 12.86 18.02
C ASN A 50 -48.12 11.35 17.68
N GLU A 51 -47.51 10.52 18.51
CA GLU A 51 -47.46 9.06 18.37
C GLU A 51 -48.81 8.36 18.46
N ASP A 52 -49.85 9.01 18.94
CA ASP A 52 -51.18 8.45 19.13
C ASP A 52 -52.19 8.95 18.07
N SER A 53 -51.70 9.53 16.97
CA SER A 53 -52.53 10.19 15.96
C SER A 53 -53.44 9.25 15.15
N SER A 54 -53.03 8.01 14.92
CA SER A 54 -53.85 7.03 14.18
C SER A 54 -53.51 5.58 14.60
N CYS A 55 -54.21 4.61 14.02
CA CYS A 55 -53.72 3.23 14.01
C CYS A 55 -52.42 3.14 13.19
N TRP A 56 -51.68 2.04 13.32
CA TRP A 56 -50.56 1.70 12.49
C TRP A 56 -50.97 1.40 11.06
N ILE A 57 -50.53 2.20 10.10
CA ILE A 57 -50.90 2.10 8.68
C ILE A 57 -49.73 1.49 7.89
N ARG A 58 -50.03 0.45 7.11
CA ARG A 58 -49.06 -0.18 6.20
C ARG A 58 -48.61 0.81 5.13
N VAL A 59 -47.33 0.72 4.75
CA VAL A 59 -46.77 1.54 3.67
C VAL A 59 -46.46 0.64 2.48
N SER A 60 -46.97 0.96 1.34
CA SER A 60 -46.64 0.31 0.06
C SER A 60 -45.15 0.59 -0.26
N GLN A 61 -44.41 -0.46 -0.52
CA GLN A 61 -43.00 -0.38 -0.89
C GLN A 61 -42.81 -1.02 -2.27
N ALA A 62 -41.89 -0.46 -3.05
CA ALA A 62 -41.51 -1.06 -4.32
C ALA A 62 -40.87 -2.41 -4.08
N TRP A 63 -41.38 -3.49 -4.70
CA TRP A 63 -40.82 -4.81 -4.66
C TRP A 63 -40.75 -5.45 -3.25
N ALA A 64 -41.77 -5.29 -2.43
CA ALA A 64 -41.86 -5.88 -1.10
C ALA A 64 -41.97 -7.40 -1.17
N GLY A 65 -41.05 -8.13 -0.58
CA GLY A 65 -41.01 -9.60 -0.49
C GLY A 65 -40.54 -10.11 0.88
N ALA A 66 -40.53 -11.41 1.07
CA ALA A 66 -40.10 -12.05 2.31
C ALA A 66 -38.57 -11.98 2.46
N GLY A 67 -38.10 -10.96 3.14
CA GLY A 67 -36.67 -10.73 3.38
C GLY A 67 -35.92 -10.03 2.24
N PHE A 68 -36.61 -9.54 1.22
CA PHE A 68 -36.03 -8.78 0.12
C PHE A 68 -36.92 -7.66 -0.36
N GLY A 69 -36.37 -6.69 -1.09
CA GLY A 69 -37.11 -5.60 -1.71
C GLY A 69 -36.54 -4.21 -1.34
N ASN A 70 -37.33 -3.17 -1.63
CA ASN A 70 -37.01 -1.80 -1.31
C ASN A 70 -37.76 -1.38 -0.02
N LEU A 71 -37.04 -0.80 0.93
CA LEU A 71 -37.62 -0.30 2.18
C LEU A 71 -37.22 1.16 2.39
N ALA A 72 -38.20 2.06 2.38
CA ALA A 72 -37.99 3.46 2.74
C ALA A 72 -39.14 3.96 3.61
N ILE A 73 -38.93 4.04 4.90
CA ILE A 73 -39.95 4.48 5.87
C ILE A 73 -40.23 5.97 5.70
N PRO A 74 -41.50 6.40 5.55
CA PRO A 74 -41.87 7.80 5.57
C PRO A 74 -41.48 8.44 6.90
N ARG A 75 -40.90 9.64 6.84
CA ARG A 75 -40.46 10.38 8.04
C ARG A 75 -41.56 11.24 8.62
N VAL A 76 -41.47 11.49 9.91
CA VAL A 76 -42.36 12.42 10.62
C VAL A 76 -42.33 13.78 9.93
N GLY A 77 -43.52 14.35 9.68
CA GLY A 77 -43.70 15.58 8.95
C GLY A 77 -43.82 15.44 7.44
N GLN A 78 -43.56 14.26 6.86
CA GLN A 78 -43.77 14.04 5.42
C GLN A 78 -45.24 13.83 5.09
N GLU A 79 -45.67 14.37 3.93
CA GLU A 79 -46.99 14.11 3.37
C GLU A 79 -46.99 12.73 2.70
N VAL A 80 -48.04 11.98 2.95
CA VAL A 80 -48.33 10.66 2.36
C VAL A 80 -49.71 10.61 1.76
N ILE A 81 -49.88 9.78 0.76
CA ILE A 81 -51.16 9.51 0.15
C ILE A 81 -51.72 8.23 0.76
N VAL A 82 -52.84 8.29 1.43
CA VAL A 82 -53.52 7.19 2.08
C VAL A 82 -54.75 6.81 1.22
N ASP A 83 -54.84 5.57 0.82
CA ASP A 83 -55.99 4.96 0.20
C ASP A 83 -56.67 4.01 1.18
N PHE A 84 -57.89 3.58 0.90
CA PHE A 84 -58.71 2.74 1.76
C PHE A 84 -59.17 1.52 0.97
N LEU A 85 -58.78 0.32 1.39
CA LEU A 85 -59.10 -0.90 0.69
C LEU A 85 -60.63 -1.09 0.62
N ASN A 86 -61.17 -1.21 -0.60
CA ASN A 86 -62.63 -1.27 -0.88
C ASN A 86 -63.41 -0.08 -0.32
N GLY A 87 -62.80 1.08 -0.14
CA GLY A 87 -63.43 2.24 0.49
C GLY A 87 -63.68 2.10 1.97
N ASP A 88 -63.13 1.10 2.63
CA ASP A 88 -63.32 0.83 4.06
C ASP A 88 -62.41 1.73 4.93
N PRO A 89 -63.00 2.67 5.71
CA PRO A 89 -62.18 3.56 6.55
C PRO A 89 -61.32 2.84 7.58
N ASP A 90 -61.66 1.60 7.94
CA ASP A 90 -60.87 0.77 8.87
C ASP A 90 -59.68 0.04 8.22
N GLN A 91 -59.52 0.17 6.89
CA GLN A 91 -58.48 -0.50 6.14
C GLN A 91 -57.58 0.48 5.36
N PRO A 92 -56.94 1.45 6.00
CA PRO A 92 -56.06 2.40 5.36
C PRO A 92 -54.75 1.75 4.91
N ILE A 93 -54.22 2.23 3.77
CA ILE A 93 -52.90 1.89 3.25
C ILE A 93 -52.22 3.11 2.63
N ILE A 94 -50.96 3.35 2.97
CA ILE A 94 -50.15 4.42 2.35
C ILE A 94 -49.67 3.93 0.98
N MET A 95 -50.07 4.61 -0.09
CA MET A 95 -49.71 4.26 -1.46
C MET A 95 -48.49 5.01 -1.99
N GLY A 96 -48.17 6.19 -1.43
CA GLY A 96 -47.05 6.98 -1.92
C GLY A 96 -46.76 8.24 -1.11
N ARG A 97 -45.90 9.05 -1.67
CA ARG A 97 -45.45 10.35 -1.13
C ARG A 97 -45.43 11.39 -2.24
N THR A 98 -45.63 12.65 -1.90
CA THR A 98 -45.57 13.77 -2.84
C THR A 98 -44.57 14.82 -2.38
N TYR A 99 -44.04 15.55 -3.37
CA TYR A 99 -43.30 16.78 -3.10
C TYR A 99 -44.29 17.97 -3.17
N HIS A 100 -44.08 18.95 -2.31
CA HIS A 100 -44.86 20.16 -2.25
C HIS A 100 -44.01 21.35 -1.77
N GLN A 101 -44.63 22.49 -1.46
CA GLN A 101 -43.94 23.74 -1.06
C GLN A 101 -42.96 23.54 0.08
N ASP A 102 -43.34 22.78 1.11
CA ASP A 102 -42.55 22.56 2.32
C ASP A 102 -41.74 21.26 2.29
N ASN A 103 -42.05 20.33 1.39
CA ASN A 103 -41.33 19.06 1.17
C ASN A 103 -40.80 19.02 -0.27
N ARG A 104 -39.67 19.69 -0.48
CA ARG A 104 -39.03 19.85 -1.80
C ARG A 104 -38.27 18.60 -2.24
N SER A 105 -38.23 18.39 -3.56
CA SER A 105 -37.41 17.36 -4.19
C SER A 105 -35.89 17.60 -3.95
N PRO A 106 -35.05 16.55 -4.01
CA PRO A 106 -33.60 16.70 -3.97
C PRO A 106 -33.09 17.31 -5.28
N GLY A 107 -33.03 18.61 -5.38
CA GLY A 107 -32.60 19.34 -6.55
C GLY A 107 -33.48 20.58 -6.76
N SER A 108 -33.01 21.51 -7.57
CA SER A 108 -33.65 22.78 -7.81
C SER A 108 -34.49 22.73 -9.11
N LEU A 109 -35.70 22.20 -9.01
CA LEU A 109 -36.64 22.21 -10.17
C LEU A 109 -37.05 23.61 -10.54
N PRO A 110 -37.22 23.92 -11.84
CA PRO A 110 -37.08 23.01 -12.99
C PRO A 110 -35.63 22.83 -13.52
N GLY A 111 -34.64 23.46 -12.93
CA GLY A 111 -33.25 23.45 -13.42
C GLY A 111 -32.60 22.05 -13.49
N THR A 112 -32.95 21.18 -12.57
CA THR A 112 -32.42 19.79 -12.50
C THR A 112 -33.39 18.74 -13.02
N LYS A 113 -34.27 19.11 -13.99
CA LYS A 113 -35.30 18.21 -14.54
C LYS A 113 -34.77 16.98 -15.28
N THR A 114 -33.51 17.01 -15.69
CA THR A 114 -32.78 15.91 -16.35
C THR A 114 -32.17 14.92 -15.35
N GLN A 115 -32.25 15.21 -14.04
CA GLN A 115 -31.68 14.35 -13.01
C GLN A 115 -32.69 13.34 -12.46
N MET A 116 -32.29 12.08 -12.40
CA MET A 116 -32.92 11.07 -11.55
C MET A 116 -32.04 10.89 -10.27
N THR A 117 -32.69 11.02 -9.10
CA THR A 117 -31.95 11.00 -7.82
C THR A 117 -32.64 10.11 -6.80
N ILE A 118 -31.82 9.22 -6.16
CA ILE A 118 -32.17 8.50 -4.93
C ILE A 118 -31.30 9.07 -3.83
N ARG A 119 -31.86 9.93 -2.98
CA ARG A 119 -31.14 10.59 -1.88
C ARG A 119 -31.77 10.26 -0.54
N SER A 120 -30.97 9.79 0.39
CA SER A 120 -31.34 9.65 1.79
C SER A 120 -31.06 10.94 2.58
N LYS A 121 -31.42 10.97 3.84
CA LYS A 121 -31.05 12.02 4.80
C LYS A 121 -30.52 11.36 6.05
N THR A 122 -29.40 11.84 6.57
CA THR A 122 -28.85 11.37 7.85
C THR A 122 -29.87 11.58 8.97
N TYR A 123 -30.10 10.54 9.78
CA TYR A 123 -30.99 10.61 10.93
C TYR A 123 -30.44 11.60 11.97
N LYS A 124 -31.26 12.56 12.38
CA LYS A 124 -30.89 13.65 13.30
C LYS A 124 -29.60 14.38 12.90
N GLY A 125 -29.32 14.50 11.61
CA GLY A 125 -28.12 15.15 11.08
C GLY A 125 -28.31 15.81 9.72
N GLY A 126 -27.30 16.54 9.25
CA GLY A 126 -27.35 17.32 8.01
C GLY A 126 -26.84 16.59 6.76
N GLY A 127 -26.30 15.37 6.86
CA GLY A 127 -25.70 14.65 5.75
C GLY A 127 -26.71 13.80 4.93
N PHE A 128 -26.20 13.14 3.88
CA PHE A 128 -27.00 12.29 3.00
C PHE A 128 -26.12 11.22 2.32
N ASN A 129 -26.75 10.15 1.82
CA ASN A 129 -26.19 9.28 0.80
C ASN A 129 -26.97 9.47 -0.49
N GLU A 130 -26.33 9.35 -1.65
CA GLU A 130 -26.96 9.65 -2.93
C GLU A 130 -26.49 8.72 -4.05
N LEU A 131 -27.42 8.28 -4.86
CA LEU A 131 -27.20 7.78 -6.22
C LEU A 131 -27.95 8.71 -7.17
N ARG A 132 -27.22 9.37 -8.07
CA ARG A 132 -27.79 10.31 -9.03
C ARG A 132 -27.33 10.00 -10.44
N PHE A 133 -28.25 10.11 -11.38
CA PHE A 133 -28.02 10.09 -12.82
C PHE A 133 -28.29 11.47 -13.37
N GLU A 134 -27.40 12.02 -14.16
CA GLU A 134 -27.60 13.21 -14.98
C GLU A 134 -27.67 12.77 -16.42
N ASP A 135 -28.78 13.10 -17.10
CA ASP A 135 -29.07 12.67 -18.49
C ASP A 135 -29.07 13.85 -19.50
N ALA A 136 -28.59 15.03 -19.10
CA ALA A 136 -28.43 16.14 -20.03
C ALA A 136 -27.31 15.82 -21.03
N THR A 137 -27.61 15.95 -22.34
CA THR A 137 -26.64 15.65 -23.41
C THR A 137 -25.33 16.36 -23.27
N GLY A 138 -24.24 15.61 -23.24
CA GLY A 138 -22.87 16.11 -23.04
C GLY A 138 -22.51 16.42 -21.59
N GLN A 139 -23.40 16.10 -20.63
CA GLN A 139 -23.16 16.23 -19.19
C GLN A 139 -23.54 14.95 -18.44
N GLU A 140 -23.72 13.87 -19.15
CA GLU A 140 -24.16 12.58 -18.59
C GLU A 140 -23.21 12.13 -17.47
N GLN A 141 -23.78 11.77 -16.32
CA GLN A 141 -23.01 11.40 -15.14
C GLN A 141 -23.76 10.38 -14.28
N VAL A 142 -23.03 9.40 -13.75
CA VAL A 142 -23.46 8.60 -12.60
C VAL A 142 -22.65 9.04 -11.39
N TYR A 143 -23.33 9.55 -10.37
CA TYR A 143 -22.71 10.05 -9.15
C TYR A 143 -23.14 9.21 -7.95
N ILE A 144 -22.17 8.71 -7.18
CA ILE A 144 -22.38 7.95 -5.95
C ILE A 144 -21.72 8.70 -4.80
N HIS A 145 -22.49 9.02 -3.77
CA HIS A 145 -21.99 9.69 -2.57
C HIS A 145 -22.35 8.90 -1.32
N ALA A 146 -21.35 8.58 -0.53
CA ALA A 146 -21.50 8.03 0.80
C ALA A 146 -21.08 9.07 1.85
N GLN A 147 -21.98 9.39 2.78
CA GLN A 147 -21.71 10.38 3.84
C GLN A 147 -20.57 9.97 4.76
N LYS A 148 -20.36 8.69 4.96
CA LYS A 148 -19.31 8.18 5.84
C LYS A 148 -18.54 7.03 5.19
N ASN A 149 -19.07 5.84 5.20
CA ASN A 149 -18.41 4.64 4.70
C ASN A 149 -19.13 4.13 3.45
N MET A 150 -18.37 3.56 2.53
CA MET A 150 -18.88 2.82 1.38
C MET A 150 -18.19 1.46 1.35
N ASP A 151 -18.96 0.38 1.49
CA ASP A 151 -18.50 -0.99 1.42
C ASP A 151 -19.05 -1.64 0.15
N THR A 152 -18.20 -2.32 -0.60
CA THR A 152 -18.57 -3.06 -1.81
C THR A 152 -18.06 -4.49 -1.68
N GLU A 153 -18.96 -5.46 -1.66
CA GLU A 153 -18.66 -6.89 -1.67
C GLU A 153 -19.10 -7.53 -2.98
N VAL A 154 -18.22 -8.27 -3.61
CA VAL A 154 -18.49 -9.00 -4.85
C VAL A 154 -18.04 -10.45 -4.67
N LEU A 155 -19.00 -11.37 -4.62
CA LEU A 155 -18.75 -12.80 -4.32
C LEU A 155 -18.10 -13.56 -5.49
N ASN A 156 -18.03 -12.98 -6.67
CA ASN A 156 -17.38 -13.59 -7.83
C ASN A 156 -16.50 -12.55 -8.54
N ASN A 157 -16.77 -12.15 -9.74
CA ASN A 157 -15.89 -11.30 -10.54
C ASN A 157 -16.34 -9.84 -10.54
N ARG A 158 -15.40 -8.92 -10.50
CA ARG A 158 -15.60 -7.49 -10.77
C ARG A 158 -14.75 -7.07 -11.95
N THR A 159 -15.36 -6.43 -12.94
CA THR A 159 -14.69 -5.81 -14.09
C THR A 159 -14.96 -4.31 -14.09
N THR A 160 -13.92 -3.53 -14.36
CA THR A 160 -14.03 -2.07 -14.54
C THR A 160 -13.34 -1.71 -15.85
N ASP A 161 -14.07 -1.08 -16.78
CA ASP A 161 -13.57 -0.65 -18.08
C ASP A 161 -13.82 0.86 -18.22
N VAL A 162 -12.76 1.66 -18.24
CA VAL A 162 -12.78 3.12 -18.35
C VAL A 162 -12.09 3.50 -19.65
N LYS A 163 -12.83 4.13 -20.57
CA LYS A 163 -12.36 4.41 -21.92
C LYS A 163 -11.39 5.57 -22.04
N VAL A 164 -11.42 6.50 -21.09
CA VAL A 164 -10.58 7.70 -21.13
C VAL A 164 -9.72 7.73 -19.86
N ASP A 165 -10.11 8.39 -18.83
CA ASP A 165 -9.29 8.61 -17.65
C ASP A 165 -9.88 7.96 -16.39
N HIS A 166 -9.01 7.39 -15.56
CA HIS A 166 -9.35 6.93 -14.22
C HIS A 166 -8.49 7.65 -13.19
N THR A 167 -9.13 8.34 -12.25
CA THR A 167 -8.46 9.01 -11.14
C THR A 167 -8.90 8.43 -9.81
N GLU A 168 -7.95 8.05 -8.96
CA GLU A 168 -8.20 7.61 -7.60
C GLU A 168 -7.38 8.45 -6.62
N THR A 169 -8.02 9.03 -5.61
CA THR A 169 -7.37 9.84 -4.58
C THR A 169 -7.71 9.28 -3.20
N ILE A 170 -6.69 8.87 -2.46
CA ILE A 170 -6.82 8.31 -1.11
C ILE A 170 -6.20 9.29 -0.11
N GLY A 171 -7.01 9.79 0.83
CA GLY A 171 -6.56 10.79 1.81
C GLY A 171 -5.59 10.27 2.85
N ASN A 172 -5.69 9.00 3.23
CA ASN A 172 -4.83 8.38 4.23
C ASN A 172 -4.17 7.11 3.68
N ASN A 173 -4.70 5.93 3.95
CA ASN A 173 -4.07 4.65 3.67
C ASN A 173 -4.81 3.88 2.58
N GLN A 174 -4.05 3.29 1.67
CA GLN A 174 -4.54 2.28 0.73
C GLN A 174 -3.89 0.94 1.02
N LYS A 175 -4.68 -0.13 1.09
CA LYS A 175 -4.19 -1.51 1.21
C LYS A 175 -4.74 -2.34 0.04
N ILE A 176 -3.84 -2.95 -0.73
CA ILE A 176 -4.20 -3.88 -1.80
C ILE A 176 -3.64 -5.26 -1.45
N THR A 177 -4.50 -6.27 -1.41
CA THR A 177 -4.10 -7.67 -1.18
C THR A 177 -4.62 -8.51 -2.34
N VAL A 178 -3.70 -9.20 -3.02
CA VAL A 178 -4.01 -10.07 -4.16
C VAL A 178 -3.58 -11.50 -3.81
N GLY A 179 -4.52 -12.44 -3.83
CA GLY A 179 -4.27 -13.81 -3.40
C GLY A 179 -3.37 -14.64 -4.34
N LEU A 180 -3.42 -14.38 -5.63
CA LEU A 180 -2.66 -15.14 -6.63
C LEU A 180 -1.73 -14.25 -7.45
N GLY A 181 -2.22 -13.55 -8.44
CA GLY A 181 -1.41 -12.80 -9.39
C GLY A 181 -1.90 -11.37 -9.59
N GLN A 182 -0.97 -10.45 -9.81
CA GLN A 182 -1.26 -9.07 -10.22
C GLN A 182 -0.44 -8.75 -11.47
N THR A 183 -1.10 -8.22 -12.49
CA THR A 183 -0.44 -7.72 -13.70
C THR A 183 -0.75 -6.24 -13.86
N VAL A 184 0.28 -5.44 -14.06
CA VAL A 184 0.15 -4.01 -14.37
C VAL A 184 0.80 -3.76 -15.72
N THR A 185 0.02 -3.29 -16.70
CA THR A 185 0.51 -2.94 -18.03
C THR A 185 0.25 -1.46 -18.27
N VAL A 186 1.28 -0.70 -18.60
CA VAL A 186 1.19 0.72 -18.94
C VAL A 186 1.61 0.91 -20.40
N GLY A 187 0.71 1.49 -21.20
CA GLY A 187 0.94 1.73 -22.63
C GLY A 187 0.63 0.53 -23.52
N LYS A 188 0.68 0.78 -24.82
CA LYS A 188 0.51 -0.23 -25.89
C LYS A 188 1.85 -0.46 -26.58
N GLU A 189 2.08 -1.66 -27.10
CA GLU A 189 3.27 -1.91 -27.93
C GLU A 189 3.36 -0.91 -29.07
N ASN A 190 4.56 -0.38 -29.28
CA ASN A 190 4.90 0.57 -30.35
C ASN A 190 4.22 1.94 -30.33
N ALA A 191 3.62 2.34 -29.21
CA ALA A 191 3.14 3.71 -28.98
C ALA A 191 4.13 4.45 -28.06
N GLY A 192 4.57 5.65 -28.44
CA GLY A 192 5.41 6.50 -27.61
C GLY A 192 4.60 7.31 -26.59
N GLY A 193 5.23 7.77 -25.49
CA GLY A 193 4.62 8.70 -24.55
C GLY A 193 3.72 8.07 -23.49
N HIS A 194 3.95 6.82 -23.14
CA HIS A 194 3.19 6.12 -22.10
C HIS A 194 4.11 5.85 -20.90
N ASP A 195 4.00 6.64 -19.86
CA ASP A 195 4.91 6.62 -18.72
C ASP A 195 4.24 6.07 -17.46
N GLN A 196 5.01 5.39 -16.62
CA GLN A 196 4.65 5.08 -15.25
C GLN A 196 5.58 5.85 -14.31
N SER A 197 5.03 6.70 -13.45
CA SER A 197 5.76 7.41 -12.40
C SER A 197 5.35 6.90 -11.02
N ILE A 198 6.34 6.63 -10.16
CA ILE A 198 6.12 6.25 -8.76
C ILE A 198 6.95 7.18 -7.88
N THR A 199 6.29 8.01 -7.09
CA THR A 199 6.93 8.90 -6.11
C THR A 199 6.58 8.45 -4.70
N VAL A 200 7.58 8.23 -3.87
CA VAL A 200 7.43 7.86 -2.46
C VAL A 200 8.17 8.89 -1.62
N ALA A 201 7.45 9.58 -0.75
CA ALA A 201 8.00 10.68 0.04
C ALA A 201 8.95 10.23 1.16
N HIS A 202 8.83 9.00 1.63
CA HIS A 202 9.64 8.46 2.72
C HIS A 202 10.22 7.09 2.32
N ASP A 203 9.72 6.00 2.81
CA ASP A 203 10.31 4.67 2.62
C ASP A 203 9.58 3.84 1.57
N ARG A 204 10.34 3.10 0.79
CA ARG A 204 9.84 2.06 -0.11
C ARG A 204 10.53 0.74 0.16
N SER A 205 9.77 -0.30 0.51
CA SER A 205 10.27 -1.67 0.66
C SER A 205 9.73 -2.58 -0.44
N ILE A 206 10.58 -3.39 -1.03
CA ILE A 206 10.21 -4.43 -2.00
C ILE A 206 10.80 -5.75 -1.54
N THR A 207 9.97 -6.74 -1.25
CA THR A 207 10.40 -8.09 -0.91
C THR A 207 9.92 -9.06 -1.98
N VAL A 208 10.86 -9.74 -2.63
CA VAL A 208 10.60 -10.80 -3.62
C VAL A 208 11.17 -12.09 -3.07
N ARG A 209 10.34 -13.10 -2.86
CA ARG A 209 10.76 -14.37 -2.23
C ARG A 209 11.41 -15.35 -3.18
N ASN A 210 11.22 -15.18 -4.47
CA ASN A 210 11.81 -16.03 -5.50
C ASN A 210 12.59 -15.15 -6.48
N ASP A 211 12.15 -14.96 -7.69
CA ASP A 211 12.92 -14.30 -8.74
C ASP A 211 12.45 -12.86 -9.01
N GLN A 212 13.40 -11.98 -9.25
CA GLN A 212 13.13 -10.64 -9.76
C GLN A 212 13.89 -10.43 -11.07
N THR A 213 13.17 -10.06 -12.12
CA THR A 213 13.77 -9.72 -13.43
C THR A 213 13.52 -8.24 -13.74
N LEU A 214 14.57 -7.51 -14.06
CA LEU A 214 14.50 -6.14 -14.57
C LEU A 214 15.09 -6.09 -15.98
N LYS A 215 14.27 -5.74 -16.97
CA LYS A 215 14.71 -5.55 -18.36
C LYS A 215 14.46 -4.13 -18.80
N VAL A 216 15.49 -3.39 -19.11
CA VAL A 216 15.46 -2.01 -19.60
C VAL A 216 16.04 -2.01 -21.01
N LYS A 217 15.27 -1.53 -21.98
CA LYS A 217 15.70 -1.53 -23.40
C LYS A 217 16.64 -0.38 -23.73
N ASN A 218 16.54 0.73 -23.03
CA ASN A 218 17.35 1.91 -23.27
C ASN A 218 18.20 2.21 -22.02
N ASP A 219 17.98 3.27 -21.32
CA ASP A 219 18.86 3.72 -20.25
C ASP A 219 18.31 3.38 -18.86
N ARG A 220 19.18 3.04 -17.94
CA ARG A 220 18.89 2.93 -16.51
C ARG A 220 19.81 3.88 -15.73
N MET A 221 19.24 4.82 -15.02
CA MET A 221 19.96 5.68 -14.08
C MET A 221 19.60 5.32 -12.64
N VAL A 222 20.58 5.24 -11.77
CA VAL A 222 20.42 5.07 -10.32
C VAL A 222 21.22 6.14 -9.63
N SER A 223 20.58 6.93 -8.77
CA SER A 223 21.22 7.95 -7.95
C SER A 223 20.87 7.72 -6.48
N ILE A 224 21.88 7.55 -5.64
CA ILE A 224 21.74 7.29 -4.21
C ILE A 224 22.58 8.34 -3.49
N SER A 225 21.91 9.13 -2.65
CA SER A 225 22.57 10.27 -1.98
C SER A 225 23.32 9.88 -0.70
N HIS A 226 23.13 8.67 -0.20
CA HIS A 226 23.75 8.20 1.02
C HIS A 226 24.43 6.85 0.77
N ASP A 227 23.97 5.77 1.28
CA ASP A 227 24.63 4.47 1.22
C ASP A 227 23.96 3.52 0.21
N ASP A 228 24.75 2.79 -0.57
CA ASP A 228 24.31 1.68 -1.43
C ASP A 228 24.96 0.39 -0.96
N GLY A 229 24.17 -0.55 -0.48
CA GLY A 229 24.61 -1.86 -0.01
C GLY A 229 24.11 -2.98 -0.91
N LEU A 230 25.02 -3.75 -1.49
CA LEU A 230 24.69 -4.94 -2.27
C LEU A 230 25.27 -6.19 -1.59
N TYR A 231 24.39 -7.11 -1.18
CA TYR A 231 24.74 -8.44 -0.72
C TYR A 231 24.29 -9.51 -1.72
N VAL A 232 25.22 -10.33 -2.17
CA VAL A 232 24.97 -11.46 -3.08
C VAL A 232 25.55 -12.72 -2.44
N ALA A 233 24.69 -13.65 -2.05
CA ALA A 233 25.10 -14.85 -1.31
C ALA A 233 25.86 -15.87 -2.16
N ASN A 234 25.68 -15.87 -3.48
CA ASN A 234 26.33 -16.79 -4.41
C ASN A 234 27.11 -16.02 -5.47
N ASP A 235 26.72 -16.04 -6.71
CA ASP A 235 27.49 -15.49 -7.81
C ASP A 235 26.98 -14.11 -8.26
N ARG A 236 27.90 -13.20 -8.54
CA ARG A 236 27.61 -11.95 -9.24
C ARG A 236 28.35 -11.90 -10.57
N LYS A 237 27.59 -11.80 -11.65
CA LYS A 237 28.14 -11.62 -13.00
C LYS A 237 27.83 -10.22 -13.52
N VAL A 238 28.85 -9.52 -14.00
CA VAL A 238 28.72 -8.22 -14.67
C VAL A 238 29.33 -8.33 -16.06
N THR A 239 28.57 -7.99 -17.10
CA THR A 239 29.06 -7.93 -18.48
C THR A 239 28.78 -6.54 -19.03
N VAL A 240 29.80 -5.86 -19.51
CA VAL A 240 29.73 -4.53 -20.14
C VAL A 240 30.38 -4.62 -21.50
N GLU A 241 29.61 -4.41 -22.56
CA GLU A 241 30.14 -4.48 -23.94
C GLU A 241 30.88 -3.19 -24.33
N GLY A 242 30.54 -2.09 -23.71
CA GLY A 242 31.18 -0.80 -23.95
C GLY A 242 32.18 -0.41 -22.85
N LYS A 243 32.34 0.87 -22.61
CA LYS A 243 33.22 1.42 -21.56
C LYS A 243 32.61 1.20 -20.17
N GLN A 244 33.41 0.71 -19.24
CA GLN A 244 33.11 0.74 -17.83
C GLN A 244 34.02 1.77 -17.15
N GLU A 245 33.43 2.68 -16.38
CA GLU A 245 34.14 3.69 -15.62
C GLU A 245 33.78 3.58 -14.14
N HIS A 246 34.78 3.65 -13.29
CA HIS A 246 34.62 3.61 -11.85
C HIS A 246 35.44 4.71 -11.22
N THR A 247 34.79 5.61 -10.48
CA THR A 247 35.45 6.71 -9.76
C THR A 247 35.11 6.62 -8.27
N THR A 248 36.13 6.59 -7.43
CA THR A 248 35.99 6.62 -5.96
C THR A 248 36.77 7.82 -5.45
N THR A 249 36.12 8.73 -4.70
CA THR A 249 36.75 9.91 -4.12
C THR A 249 37.41 9.64 -2.76
N GLY A 250 36.95 8.61 -2.06
CA GLY A 250 37.54 8.14 -0.81
C GLY A 250 38.39 6.89 -1.03
N ASP A 251 38.48 6.04 -0.04
CA ASP A 251 39.25 4.80 -0.10
C ASP A 251 38.52 3.74 -0.95
N HIS A 252 39.30 3.00 -1.74
CA HIS A 252 38.78 1.84 -2.46
C HIS A 252 39.44 0.57 -1.86
N ILE A 253 38.63 -0.24 -1.19
CA ILE A 253 39.09 -1.47 -0.52
C ILE A 253 38.55 -2.68 -1.26
N SER A 254 39.38 -3.61 -1.65
CA SER A 254 39.02 -4.87 -2.29
C SER A 254 39.66 -6.05 -1.58
N LEU A 255 38.88 -6.99 -1.07
CA LEU A 255 39.30 -8.22 -0.46
C LEU A 255 38.81 -9.41 -1.28
N VAL A 256 39.75 -10.20 -1.82
CA VAL A 256 39.47 -11.45 -2.54
C VAL A 256 40.05 -12.60 -1.74
N LYS A 257 39.20 -13.46 -1.17
CA LYS A 257 39.63 -14.64 -0.39
C LYS A 257 40.10 -15.82 -1.26
N GLY A 258 39.73 -15.81 -2.51
CA GLY A 258 40.14 -16.81 -3.50
C GLY A 258 41.13 -16.22 -4.52
N SER A 259 41.14 -16.75 -5.72
CA SER A 259 42.00 -16.30 -6.80
C SER A 259 41.48 -15.03 -7.45
N HIS A 260 42.37 -14.11 -7.81
CA HIS A 260 42.06 -12.94 -8.62
C HIS A 260 42.81 -13.05 -9.95
N SER A 261 42.09 -13.10 -11.08
CA SER A 261 42.63 -13.10 -12.41
C SER A 261 42.28 -11.84 -13.16
N LEU A 262 43.22 -11.19 -13.80
CA LEU A 262 43.01 -10.00 -14.63
C LEU A 262 43.70 -10.23 -15.99
N GLU A 263 42.93 -10.27 -17.06
CA GLU A 263 43.42 -10.28 -18.45
C GLU A 263 43.09 -8.96 -19.11
N VAL A 264 44.09 -8.29 -19.68
CA VAL A 264 43.94 -7.04 -20.42
C VAL A 264 44.54 -7.20 -21.80
N LYS A 265 43.75 -7.13 -22.88
CA LYS A 265 44.25 -7.28 -24.25
C LYS A 265 44.91 -6.04 -24.79
N GLY A 266 44.71 -4.89 -24.18
CA GLY A 266 45.37 -3.62 -24.49
C GLY A 266 46.41 -3.26 -23.43
N ASP A 267 46.67 -1.98 -23.27
CA ASP A 267 47.60 -1.47 -22.28
C ASP A 267 47.00 -1.47 -20.87
N LEU A 268 47.78 -1.86 -19.87
CA LEU A 268 47.47 -1.69 -18.44
C LEU A 268 48.34 -0.64 -17.86
N ALA A 269 47.79 0.52 -17.49
CA ALA A 269 48.50 1.61 -16.82
C ALA A 269 48.05 1.74 -15.35
N ARG A 270 49.03 1.81 -14.45
CA ARG A 270 48.79 2.13 -13.02
C ARG A 270 49.60 3.38 -12.65
N LYS A 271 48.94 4.44 -12.22
CA LYS A 271 49.59 5.67 -11.72
C LYS A 271 49.24 5.84 -10.25
N VAL A 272 50.23 5.88 -9.40
CA VAL A 272 50.09 6.07 -7.95
C VAL A 272 50.90 7.31 -7.58
N SER A 273 50.27 8.29 -6.92
CA SER A 273 50.94 9.53 -6.47
C SER A 273 51.72 9.32 -5.17
N GLY A 274 51.34 8.35 -4.37
CA GLY A 274 52.03 7.92 -3.17
C GLY A 274 52.94 6.70 -3.47
N ALA A 275 53.10 5.81 -2.53
CA ALA A 275 53.87 4.60 -2.66
C ALA A 275 53.04 3.44 -3.18
N LEU A 276 53.64 2.56 -3.99
CA LEU A 276 53.05 1.30 -4.42
C LEU A 276 53.73 0.17 -3.65
N GLY A 277 52.99 -0.58 -2.83
CA GLY A 277 53.45 -1.77 -2.13
C GLY A 277 52.93 -3.04 -2.80
N ILE A 278 53.80 -3.99 -3.04
CA ILE A 278 53.47 -5.37 -3.49
C ILE A 278 54.16 -6.32 -2.52
N LYS A 279 53.36 -7.06 -1.76
CA LYS A 279 53.87 -8.10 -0.85
C LYS A 279 53.29 -9.45 -1.27
N VAL A 280 54.16 -10.40 -1.51
CA VAL A 280 53.82 -11.78 -1.93
C VAL A 280 54.58 -12.73 -1.03
N GLU A 281 53.94 -13.81 -0.58
CA GLU A 281 54.59 -14.82 0.25
C GLU A 281 55.42 -15.82 -0.57
N ASP A 282 54.99 -16.09 -1.82
CA ASP A 282 55.69 -16.98 -2.74
C ASP A 282 56.38 -16.18 -3.87
N ASP A 283 56.36 -16.64 -5.09
CA ASP A 283 57.07 -16.07 -6.23
C ASP A 283 56.40 -14.83 -6.82
N ILE A 284 57.20 -13.86 -7.25
CA ILE A 284 56.81 -12.80 -8.16
C ILE A 284 57.44 -13.08 -9.52
N VAL A 285 56.67 -13.41 -10.51
CA VAL A 285 57.12 -13.60 -11.89
C VAL A 285 56.72 -12.39 -12.73
N LEU A 286 57.72 -11.72 -13.30
CA LEU A 286 57.53 -10.66 -14.28
C LEU A 286 58.12 -11.10 -15.60
N GLU A 287 57.31 -11.34 -16.60
CA GLU A 287 57.69 -11.78 -17.91
C GLU A 287 57.35 -10.74 -18.99
N SER A 288 58.25 -10.48 -19.90
CA SER A 288 58.05 -9.64 -21.07
C SER A 288 58.85 -10.14 -22.26
N SER A 289 58.22 -10.22 -23.40
CA SER A 289 58.93 -10.58 -24.66
C SER A 289 59.87 -9.49 -25.15
N SER A 290 59.74 -8.27 -24.64
CA SER A 290 60.45 -7.09 -25.11
C SER A 290 61.41 -6.54 -24.06
N ARG A 291 60.92 -6.05 -22.93
CA ARG A 291 61.75 -5.35 -21.95
C ARG A 291 61.05 -5.27 -20.58
N ILE A 292 61.81 -5.44 -19.50
CA ILE A 292 61.45 -5.11 -18.15
C ILE A 292 62.40 -3.99 -17.70
N SER A 293 61.84 -2.84 -17.26
CA SER A 293 62.62 -1.69 -16.80
C SER A 293 62.22 -1.30 -15.38
N LEU A 294 63.18 -1.20 -14.48
CA LEU A 294 63.03 -0.61 -13.15
C LEU A 294 63.88 0.67 -13.13
N LYS A 295 63.27 1.83 -12.89
CA LYS A 295 63.93 3.14 -13.03
C LYS A 295 63.60 4.06 -11.85
N VAL A 296 64.65 4.68 -11.29
CA VAL A 296 64.54 5.72 -10.27
C VAL A 296 65.47 6.86 -10.62
N GLY A 297 64.94 8.03 -10.99
CA GLY A 297 65.75 9.14 -11.46
C GLY A 297 66.63 8.76 -12.67
N GLY A 298 67.94 8.91 -12.52
CA GLY A 298 68.92 8.53 -13.52
C GLY A 298 69.42 7.08 -13.43
N SER A 299 69.04 6.36 -12.39
CA SER A 299 69.47 4.96 -12.15
C SER A 299 68.39 4.00 -12.68
N PHE A 300 68.81 2.88 -13.30
CA PHE A 300 67.90 1.85 -13.81
C PHE A 300 68.51 0.49 -13.86
N VAL A 301 67.63 -0.52 -13.90
CA VAL A 301 67.92 -1.89 -14.31
C VAL A 301 66.98 -2.20 -15.46
N VAL A 302 67.53 -2.64 -16.60
CA VAL A 302 66.75 -3.03 -17.79
C VAL A 302 67.16 -4.44 -18.17
N ILE A 303 66.17 -5.32 -18.30
CA ILE A 303 66.34 -6.68 -18.83
C ILE A 303 65.73 -6.70 -20.23
N HIS A 304 66.52 -7.13 -21.21
CA HIS A 304 66.09 -7.21 -22.61
C HIS A 304 66.78 -8.41 -23.33
N PRO A 305 66.37 -8.85 -24.52
CA PRO A 305 66.90 -10.01 -25.18
C PRO A 305 68.41 -9.98 -25.41
N GLY A 306 69.03 -8.82 -25.46
CA GLY A 306 70.50 -8.67 -25.63
C GLY A 306 71.28 -8.71 -24.30
N GLY A 307 70.65 -8.74 -23.12
CA GLY A 307 71.32 -8.74 -21.83
C GLY A 307 70.63 -7.95 -20.75
N VAL A 308 71.42 -7.61 -19.71
CA VAL A 308 70.97 -6.79 -18.57
C VAL A 308 71.84 -5.55 -18.48
N ASP A 309 71.20 -4.37 -18.63
CA ASP A 309 71.87 -3.10 -18.43
C ASP A 309 71.60 -2.57 -17.01
N ILE A 310 72.67 -2.25 -16.26
CA ILE A 310 72.59 -1.67 -14.94
C ILE A 310 73.35 -0.31 -15.00
N MET A 311 72.71 0.78 -14.68
CA MET A 311 73.27 2.12 -14.68
C MET A 311 72.92 2.86 -13.41
N GLY A 312 73.90 3.59 -12.86
CA GLY A 312 73.74 4.47 -11.69
C GLY A 312 75.07 5.08 -11.27
N PRO A 313 75.09 6.15 -10.47
CA PRO A 313 76.29 6.76 -9.97
C PRO A 313 77.19 5.85 -9.13
N LYS A 314 76.59 4.85 -8.53
CA LYS A 314 77.29 3.79 -7.74
C LYS A 314 76.51 2.47 -7.90
N ILE A 315 77.26 1.38 -8.16
CA ILE A 315 76.73 0.02 -8.24
C ILE A 315 77.43 -0.77 -7.12
N ASN A 316 76.67 -1.24 -6.15
CA ASN A 316 77.16 -2.12 -5.09
C ASN A 316 76.81 -3.58 -5.40
N LEU A 317 77.73 -4.44 -5.51
CA LEU A 317 77.55 -5.88 -5.66
C LEU A 317 78.02 -6.54 -4.39
N ASN A 318 77.20 -7.29 -3.71
CA ASN A 318 77.51 -8.03 -2.44
C ASN A 318 77.89 -7.13 -1.27
N SER A 319 77.57 -5.84 -1.23
CA SER A 319 77.86 -4.99 -0.08
C SER A 319 76.84 -3.90 0.14
N GLY A 320 76.25 -3.87 1.33
CA GLY A 320 75.50 -2.78 1.94
C GLY A 320 74.25 -2.36 1.17
N GLY A 321 73.16 -2.13 1.84
CA GLY A 321 71.89 -1.63 1.41
C GLY A 321 70.79 -2.07 2.37
N SER A 322 69.71 -1.28 2.51
CA SER A 322 68.52 -1.68 3.25
C SER A 322 67.34 -1.64 2.29
N PRO A 323 66.59 -2.72 2.12
CA PRO A 323 65.33 -2.66 1.46
C PRO A 323 64.38 -1.81 2.30
N GLY A 324 63.57 -0.98 1.68
CA GLY A 324 62.49 -0.27 2.39
C GLY A 324 61.47 -1.24 2.97
N ASP A 325 60.73 -0.77 3.96
CA ASP A 325 59.64 -1.54 4.52
C ASP A 325 58.44 -1.63 3.54
N ALA A 326 57.79 -2.78 3.54
CA ALA A 326 56.55 -2.95 2.79
C ALA A 326 55.44 -2.09 3.38
N ILE A 327 54.68 -1.43 2.48
CA ILE A 327 53.51 -0.66 2.89
C ILE A 327 52.49 -1.59 3.53
N GLN A 328 52.00 -1.23 4.71
CA GLN A 328 50.93 -1.96 5.36
C GLN A 328 49.64 -1.83 4.58
N SER A 329 48.86 -2.92 4.46
CA SER A 329 47.53 -2.91 3.87
C SER A 329 46.60 -2.00 4.69
N ILE A 330 45.85 -1.13 3.99
CA ILE A 330 44.78 -0.33 4.59
C ILE A 330 43.47 -1.16 4.79
N LEU A 331 43.54 -2.46 4.50
CA LEU A 331 42.40 -3.33 4.82
C LEU A 331 42.20 -3.26 6.33
N PRO A 332 41.02 -2.80 6.80
CA PRO A 332 40.73 -2.89 8.22
C PRO A 332 40.83 -4.36 8.64
N ASP A 333 41.40 -4.60 9.80
CA ASP A 333 41.21 -5.88 10.47
C ASP A 333 39.69 -6.08 10.55
N LEU A 334 39.14 -6.93 9.68
CA LEU A 334 37.76 -7.32 9.80
C LEU A 334 37.59 -7.89 11.18
N PRO A 335 36.72 -7.32 12.03
CA PRO A 335 36.47 -7.93 13.33
C PRO A 335 36.14 -9.40 13.06
N ASN A 336 36.72 -10.30 13.84
CA ASN A 336 36.52 -11.75 13.73
C ASN A 336 35.04 -12.18 13.83
N ASN A 337 34.11 -11.23 13.94
CA ASN A 337 32.69 -11.39 14.07
C ASN A 337 31.96 -10.89 12.78
N ALA A 338 32.33 -11.46 11.64
CA ALA A 338 31.73 -11.05 10.33
C ALA A 338 30.24 -11.47 10.13
N PHE A 339 29.73 -12.33 11.03
CA PHE A 339 28.37 -12.85 10.93
C PHE A 339 27.53 -12.38 12.11
N GLY A 340 26.42 -11.74 11.84
CA GLY A 340 25.48 -11.30 12.86
C GLY A 340 24.04 -11.41 12.38
N ALA A 341 23.16 -11.90 13.22
CA ALA A 341 21.74 -11.97 12.96
C ALA A 341 20.94 -11.40 14.14
N TYR A 342 19.82 -10.81 13.83
CA TYR A 342 18.83 -10.38 14.80
C TYR A 342 17.43 -10.68 14.28
N PHE A 343 16.45 -10.74 15.17
CA PHE A 343 15.06 -10.94 14.82
C PHE A 343 14.26 -9.67 15.11
N ARG A 344 13.39 -9.32 14.18
CA ARG A 344 12.41 -8.24 14.34
C ARG A 344 11.07 -8.85 14.71
N ILE A 345 10.50 -8.40 15.80
CA ILE A 345 9.27 -8.95 16.37
C ILE A 345 8.10 -8.07 15.93
N ILE A 346 7.22 -8.64 15.15
CA ILE A 346 6.00 -7.98 14.66
C ILE A 346 4.77 -8.78 15.07
N ASP A 347 3.68 -8.10 15.35
CA ASP A 347 2.38 -8.72 15.59
C ASP A 347 1.83 -9.30 14.28
N SER A 348 1.46 -10.59 14.28
CA SER A 348 1.00 -11.28 13.08
C SER A 348 -0.39 -10.83 12.59
N ILE A 349 -1.16 -10.17 13.44
CA ILE A 349 -2.52 -9.71 13.14
C ILE A 349 -2.49 -8.24 12.68
N THR A 350 -1.78 -7.39 13.43
CA THR A 350 -1.78 -5.95 13.19
C THR A 350 -0.64 -5.48 12.30
N GLY A 351 0.42 -6.30 12.14
CA GLY A 351 1.64 -5.94 11.43
C GLY A 351 2.51 -4.89 12.14
N ASN A 352 2.13 -4.47 13.34
CA ASN A 352 2.85 -3.48 14.12
C ASN A 352 4.04 -4.09 14.85
N GLU A 353 5.05 -3.26 15.13
CA GLU A 353 6.18 -3.64 15.98
C GLU A 353 5.69 -3.87 17.41
N ASN A 354 6.02 -5.04 17.95
CA ASN A 354 5.72 -5.37 19.32
C ASN A 354 6.90 -5.04 20.24
N MET A 355 6.60 -4.48 21.41
CA MET A 355 7.56 -4.11 22.42
C MET A 355 7.36 -4.98 23.68
N ASN A 356 8.36 -4.99 24.55
CA ASN A 356 8.34 -5.69 25.83
C ASN A 356 8.23 -7.22 25.72
N PHE A 357 9.12 -7.81 24.94
CA PHE A 357 9.25 -9.26 24.80
C PHE A 357 10.51 -9.77 25.50
N ALA A 358 10.41 -10.91 26.15
CA ALA A 358 11.56 -11.74 26.48
C ALA A 358 11.79 -12.72 25.33
N TRP A 359 13.06 -12.88 24.97
CA TRP A 359 13.49 -13.68 23.82
C TRP A 359 14.79 -14.42 24.09
N GLN A 360 15.00 -15.51 23.39
CA GLN A 360 16.28 -16.22 23.30
C GLN A 360 16.58 -16.55 21.86
N VAL A 361 17.81 -16.25 21.47
CA VAL A 361 18.34 -16.54 20.13
C VAL A 361 19.59 -17.39 20.33
N SER A 362 19.70 -18.47 19.57
CA SER A 362 20.83 -19.38 19.62
C SER A 362 21.43 -19.66 18.25
N SER A 363 22.73 -20.00 18.25
CA SER A 363 23.44 -20.64 17.15
C SER A 363 24.12 -21.90 17.66
N ALA A 364 24.87 -22.60 16.81
CA ALA A 364 25.61 -23.78 17.21
C ALA A 364 26.63 -23.50 18.34
N THR A 365 27.16 -22.27 18.42
CA THR A 365 28.25 -21.90 19.34
C THR A 365 27.84 -20.93 20.43
N ARG A 366 26.72 -20.20 20.27
CA ARG A 366 26.30 -19.12 21.18
C ARG A 366 24.82 -19.12 21.46
N VAL A 367 24.45 -18.69 22.65
CA VAL A 367 23.08 -18.42 23.07
C VAL A 367 23.05 -17.05 23.72
N ILE A 368 22.17 -16.19 23.27
CA ILE A 368 21.89 -14.92 23.92
C ILE A 368 20.39 -14.83 24.24
N LYS A 369 20.08 -14.20 25.36
CA LYS A 369 18.70 -13.97 25.80
C LYS A 369 18.58 -12.58 26.39
N GLY A 370 17.40 -12.02 26.31
CA GLY A 370 17.16 -10.70 26.85
C GLY A 370 15.68 -10.34 26.83
N THR A 371 15.42 -9.13 27.27
CA THR A 371 14.15 -8.45 27.10
C THR A 371 14.39 -7.24 26.24
N THR A 372 13.41 -6.87 25.40
CA THR A 372 13.52 -5.67 24.58
C THR A 372 12.30 -4.78 24.78
N ASP A 373 12.54 -3.51 24.88
CA ASP A 373 11.55 -2.42 24.81
C ASP A 373 11.38 -1.89 23.38
N THR A 374 12.16 -2.42 22.45
CA THR A 374 12.08 -2.20 21.00
C THR A 374 11.60 -3.47 20.31
N ALA A 375 11.28 -3.39 19.05
CA ALA A 375 10.88 -4.57 18.27
C ALA A 375 12.04 -5.46 17.83
N LEU A 376 13.27 -5.17 18.22
CA LEU A 376 14.48 -5.87 17.78
C LEU A 376 15.14 -6.64 18.92
N THR A 377 15.58 -7.89 18.65
CA THR A 377 16.52 -8.61 19.53
C THR A 377 17.91 -8.00 19.42
N GLN A 378 18.78 -8.31 20.38
CA GLN A 378 20.21 -8.01 20.22
C GLN A 378 20.78 -8.84 19.07
N VAL A 379 21.83 -8.31 18.42
CA VAL A 379 22.56 -9.02 17.36
C VAL A 379 23.34 -10.17 17.98
N LEU A 380 23.07 -11.40 17.56
CA LEU A 380 23.91 -12.55 17.85
C LEU A 380 25.03 -12.57 16.82
N GLN A 381 26.26 -12.40 17.28
CA GLN A 381 27.47 -12.43 16.46
C GLN A 381 28.17 -13.79 16.59
N THR A 382 28.60 -14.34 15.47
CA THR A 382 29.35 -15.61 15.39
C THR A 382 30.63 -15.42 14.60
N ASP A 383 31.63 -16.24 14.92
CA ASP A 383 32.96 -16.18 14.26
C ASP A 383 32.96 -16.92 12.91
N LYS A 384 31.92 -17.71 12.65
CA LYS A 384 31.71 -18.48 11.41
C LYS A 384 30.23 -18.36 10.97
N GLU A 385 29.97 -18.70 9.74
CA GLU A 385 28.62 -18.85 9.26
C GLU A 385 27.89 -19.98 10.00
N GLU A 386 26.87 -19.65 10.76
CA GLU A 386 26.06 -20.57 11.54
C GLU A 386 24.57 -20.25 11.38
N SER A 387 23.76 -21.28 11.43
CA SER A 387 22.30 -21.09 11.50
C SER A 387 21.92 -20.44 12.83
N VAL A 388 21.14 -19.38 12.78
CA VAL A 388 20.65 -18.67 13.96
C VAL A 388 19.16 -18.93 14.11
N ASN A 389 18.76 -19.42 15.30
CA ASN A 389 17.38 -19.76 15.61
C ASN A 389 16.82 -18.83 16.67
N LEU A 390 15.55 -18.48 16.54
CA LEU A 390 14.77 -17.87 17.60
C LEU A 390 14.14 -19.00 18.41
N ASP A 391 14.71 -19.31 19.58
CA ASP A 391 14.30 -20.46 20.39
C ASP A 391 12.96 -20.25 21.08
N TYR A 392 12.77 -19.05 21.62
CA TYR A 392 11.48 -18.65 22.18
C TYR A 392 11.30 -17.13 22.17
N ILE A 393 10.05 -16.74 22.20
CA ILE A 393 9.59 -15.37 22.40
C ILE A 393 8.29 -15.40 23.22
N TYR A 394 8.21 -14.60 24.27
CA TYR A 394 6.97 -14.39 25.00
C TYR A 394 6.84 -12.95 25.47
N GLN A 395 5.64 -12.46 25.48
CA GLN A 395 5.35 -11.10 25.92
C GLN A 395 5.53 -10.99 27.44
N THR A 396 6.42 -10.10 27.85
CA THR A 396 6.54 -9.73 29.27
C THR A 396 5.37 -8.83 29.61
N LYS A 397 4.62 -9.14 30.68
CA LYS A 397 3.55 -8.26 31.17
C LYS A 397 4.18 -6.89 31.43
N ALA A 398 3.70 -5.86 30.75
CA ALA A 398 3.99 -4.49 31.11
C ALA A 398 3.68 -4.31 32.59
N GLY A 399 4.68 -3.88 33.34
CA GLY A 399 4.63 -3.88 34.79
C GLY A 399 3.38 -3.16 35.33
N ILE A 400 2.66 -3.87 36.14
CA ILE A 400 1.81 -3.27 37.15
C ILE A 400 2.81 -2.73 38.20
N ARG A 401 2.99 -1.42 38.23
CA ARG A 401 3.46 -0.70 39.41
C ARG A 401 2.29 -0.42 40.29
#